data_be3b595b1b93b62ade54457814e36906
#
_entry.id   be3b595b1b93b62ade54457814e36906
#
_cell.length_a   1.000
_cell.length_b   1.000
_cell.length_c   1.000
_cell.angle_alpha   90.00
_cell.angle_beta   90.00
_cell.angle_gamma   90.00
#
_symmetry.space_group_name_H-M   'P 1'
#
loop_
_entity.id
_entity.type
_entity.pdbx_description
1 polymer ?
#
loop_
_entity_poly.entity_id
_entity_poly.type
_entity_poly.pdbx_seq_one_letter_code
_entity_poly.pdbx_strand_id
1 'polypeptide(L)'
;NYESAKGAELAARPFAAMTFFWPSLERQVRIEGRVERVSLEESDAYFQVRPLGSRIGAWASPQSQVISGRSQLDELLAETERRFMEVAPHCPEHWGGYRLLPERIEFWQGRASRLHDRLNYRLEDAAWQRERLAP
;
A
#
# COMPACT_ATOMS: atom_id res chain seq x y z
N ASN A 1 -3.66 0.33 -7.47
CA ASN A 1 -4.74 0.89 -8.28
C ASN A 1 -5.55 1.88 -7.44
N TYR A 2 -5.72 3.12 -7.92
CA TYR A 2 -6.45 4.21 -7.25
C TYR A 2 -7.97 4.00 -7.25
N GLU A 3 -8.48 3.21 -8.19
CA GLU A 3 -9.90 2.86 -8.32
C GLU A 3 -10.29 1.60 -7.52
N SER A 4 -9.33 0.98 -6.82
CA SER A 4 -9.62 -0.14 -5.92
C SER A 4 -10.39 0.31 -4.67
N ALA A 5 -10.98 -0.63 -3.92
CA ALA A 5 -11.63 -0.34 -2.63
C ALA A 5 -10.71 0.46 -1.70
N LYS A 6 -9.46 0.02 -1.52
CA LYS A 6 -8.45 0.77 -0.77
C LYS A 6 -8.20 2.18 -1.34
N GLY A 7 -8.15 2.32 -2.67
CA GLY A 7 -7.96 3.62 -3.32
C GLY A 7 -9.10 4.59 -3.04
N ALA A 8 -10.35 4.12 -3.13
CA ALA A 8 -11.53 4.90 -2.81
C ALA A 8 -11.58 5.29 -1.31
N GLU A 9 -11.26 4.36 -0.41
CA GLU A 9 -11.19 4.62 1.03
C GLU A 9 -10.13 5.68 1.37
N LEU A 10 -8.92 5.58 0.79
CA LEU A 10 -7.85 6.55 1.00
C LEU A 10 -8.14 7.90 0.35
N ALA A 11 -8.89 7.95 -0.74
CA ALA A 11 -9.35 9.20 -1.33
C ALA A 11 -10.37 9.91 -0.43
N ALA A 12 -11.27 9.15 0.20
CA ALA A 12 -12.26 9.70 1.14
C ALA A 12 -11.65 10.05 2.50
N ARG A 13 -10.67 9.28 2.96
CA ARG A 13 -9.99 9.45 4.24
C ARG A 13 -8.49 9.17 4.08
N PRO A 14 -7.67 10.18 3.79
CA PRO A 14 -6.24 10.04 3.51
C PRO A 14 -5.42 9.80 4.81
N PHE A 15 -5.78 8.76 5.55
CA PHE A 15 -5.12 8.35 6.79
C PHE A 15 -5.08 6.82 6.85
N ALA A 16 -3.94 6.25 7.25
CA ALA A 16 -3.77 4.81 7.34
C ALA A 16 -2.86 4.41 8.49
N ALA A 17 -2.94 3.12 8.84
CA ALA A 17 -1.98 2.45 9.71
C ALA A 17 -1.29 1.33 8.93
N MET A 18 -0.01 1.13 9.22
CA MET A 18 0.81 0.04 8.70
C MET A 18 1.44 -0.71 9.86
N THR A 19 1.37 -2.04 9.85
CA THR A 19 1.95 -2.89 10.89
C THR A 19 2.97 -3.82 10.29
N PHE A 20 4.15 -3.85 10.89
CA PHE A 20 5.20 -4.83 10.65
C PHE A 20 5.28 -5.75 11.86
N PHE A 21 5.33 -7.06 11.64
CA PHE A 21 5.38 -8.03 12.72
C PHE A 21 6.43 -9.12 12.44
N TRP A 22 7.28 -9.35 13.42
CA TRP A 22 8.32 -10.39 13.41
C TRP A 22 8.00 -11.40 14.52
N PRO A 23 7.27 -12.50 14.21
CA PRO A 23 6.82 -13.46 15.22
C PRO A 23 7.95 -14.07 16.04
N SER A 24 9.04 -14.47 15.39
CA SER A 24 10.21 -15.09 16.05
C SER A 24 10.94 -14.16 17.04
N LEU A 25 10.76 -12.84 16.87
CA LEU A 25 11.35 -11.84 17.76
C LEU A 25 10.32 -11.29 18.76
N GLU A 26 9.05 -11.68 18.64
CA GLU A 26 7.93 -11.07 19.36
C GLU A 26 7.96 -9.53 19.29
N ARG A 27 8.22 -9.00 18.08
CA ARG A 27 8.33 -7.56 17.83
C ARG A 27 7.29 -7.09 16.83
N GLN A 28 6.78 -5.89 17.09
CA GLN A 28 5.88 -5.21 16.17
C GLN A 28 6.26 -3.74 16.06
N VAL A 29 6.16 -3.19 14.84
CA VAL A 29 6.19 -1.74 14.62
C VAL A 29 4.87 -1.36 13.97
N ARG A 30 4.17 -0.39 14.56
CA ARG A 30 2.94 0.18 14.01
C ARG A 30 3.17 1.65 13.67
N ILE A 31 2.84 2.03 12.46
CA ILE A 31 3.01 3.38 11.92
C ILE A 31 1.64 3.89 11.53
N GLU A 32 1.27 5.06 12.00
CA GLU A 32 0.03 5.75 11.67
C GLU A 32 0.34 7.14 11.12
N GLY A 33 -0.46 7.60 10.17
CA GLY A 33 -0.29 8.94 9.65
C GLY A 33 -1.09 9.21 8.39
N ARG A 34 -0.90 10.40 7.84
CA ARG A 34 -1.54 10.81 6.59
C ARG A 34 -0.97 10.05 5.42
N VAL A 35 -1.79 9.91 4.39
CA VAL A 35 -1.42 9.25 3.15
C VAL A 35 -1.56 10.21 1.99
N GLU A 36 -0.57 10.25 1.13
CA GLU A 36 -0.59 10.98 -0.13
C GLU A 36 -0.29 10.06 -1.30
N ARG A 37 -0.72 10.42 -2.50
CA ARG A 37 -0.27 9.73 -3.72
C ARG A 37 1.17 10.12 -4.00
N VAL A 38 1.99 9.16 -4.42
CA VAL A 38 3.32 9.47 -4.95
C VAL A 38 3.19 10.17 -6.31
N SER A 39 4.27 10.80 -6.79
CA SER A 39 4.27 11.47 -8.09
C SER A 39 4.02 10.49 -9.25
N LEU A 40 3.57 11.02 -10.38
CA LEU A 40 3.43 10.23 -11.61
C LEU A 40 4.76 9.68 -12.08
N GLU A 41 5.83 10.46 -11.95
CA GLU A 41 7.19 10.04 -12.29
C GLU A 41 7.66 8.85 -11.44
N GLU A 42 7.45 8.91 -10.12
CA GLU A 42 7.78 7.82 -9.21
C GLU A 42 6.93 6.57 -9.50
N SER A 43 5.65 6.76 -9.79
CA SER A 43 4.75 5.67 -10.17
C SER A 43 5.19 4.99 -11.47
N ASP A 44 5.52 5.77 -12.50
CA ASP A 44 5.97 5.25 -13.80
C ASP A 44 7.32 4.54 -13.66
N ALA A 45 8.28 5.14 -12.97
CA ALA A 45 9.59 4.52 -12.74
C ALA A 45 9.46 3.14 -12.10
N TYR A 46 8.60 3.00 -11.09
CA TYR A 46 8.33 1.71 -10.48
C TYR A 46 7.53 0.78 -11.39
N PHE A 47 6.58 1.31 -12.18
CA PHE A 47 5.78 0.51 -13.11
C PHE A 47 6.67 -0.16 -14.16
N GLN A 48 7.66 0.56 -14.71
CA GLN A 48 8.53 0.05 -15.78
C GLN A 48 9.45 -1.10 -15.34
N VAL A 49 9.85 -1.16 -14.06
CA VAL A 49 10.69 -2.26 -13.55
C VAL A 49 9.90 -3.51 -13.19
N ARG A 50 8.55 -3.48 -13.26
CA ARG A 50 7.71 -4.64 -12.99
C ARG A 50 7.76 -5.64 -14.14
N PRO A 51 7.62 -6.96 -13.87
CA PRO A 51 7.46 -7.96 -14.92
C PRO A 51 6.34 -7.62 -15.90
N LEU A 52 6.53 -7.91 -17.18
CA LEU A 52 5.58 -7.59 -18.25
C LEU A 52 4.16 -8.06 -17.93
N GLY A 53 3.98 -9.32 -17.50
CA GLY A 53 2.67 -9.85 -17.12
C GLY A 53 1.99 -9.07 -15.98
N SER A 54 2.79 -8.51 -15.03
CA SER A 54 2.25 -7.65 -13.96
C SER A 54 1.85 -6.26 -14.48
N ARG A 55 2.52 -5.74 -15.51
CA ARG A 55 2.15 -4.49 -16.17
C ARG A 55 0.86 -4.66 -16.99
N ILE A 56 0.76 -5.76 -17.74
CA ILE A 56 -0.45 -6.13 -18.50
C ILE A 56 -1.62 -6.34 -17.52
N GLY A 57 -1.43 -7.09 -16.42
CA GLY A 57 -2.46 -7.31 -15.40
C GLY A 57 -2.97 -6.02 -14.74
N ALA A 58 -2.12 -4.99 -14.63
CA ALA A 58 -2.54 -3.69 -14.09
C ALA A 58 -3.52 -2.96 -15.02
N TRP A 59 -3.46 -3.20 -16.32
CA TRP A 59 -4.41 -2.69 -17.32
C TRP A 59 -5.67 -3.55 -17.42
N ALA A 60 -5.51 -4.88 -17.34
CA ALA A 60 -6.62 -5.82 -17.55
C ALA A 60 -7.58 -5.88 -16.37
N SER A 61 -7.10 -5.70 -15.14
CA SER A 61 -7.90 -5.96 -13.95
C SER A 61 -8.69 -4.73 -13.47
N PRO A 62 -10.03 -4.75 -13.47
CA PRO A 62 -10.86 -3.75 -12.80
C PRO A 62 -10.85 -4.02 -11.28
N GLN A 63 -9.72 -3.74 -10.65
CA GLN A 63 -9.44 -4.15 -9.28
C GLN A 63 -10.53 -3.76 -8.28
N SER A 64 -10.99 -4.71 -7.48
CA SER A 64 -12.06 -4.61 -6.47
C SER A 64 -13.47 -4.42 -7.04
N GLN A 65 -13.66 -4.46 -8.34
CA GLN A 65 -15.00 -4.44 -8.96
C GLN A 65 -15.58 -5.85 -9.05
N VAL A 66 -16.91 -5.94 -9.03
CA VAL A 66 -17.60 -7.21 -9.24
C VAL A 66 -17.50 -7.59 -10.71
N ILE A 67 -17.10 -8.81 -10.98
CA ILE A 67 -17.04 -9.41 -12.31
C ILE A 67 -17.97 -10.64 -12.38
N SER A 68 -18.41 -11.01 -13.58
CA SER A 68 -19.33 -12.14 -13.79
C SER A 68 -18.69 -13.50 -13.54
N GLY A 69 -17.36 -13.59 -13.61
CA GLY A 69 -16.61 -14.82 -13.39
C GLY A 69 -15.18 -14.77 -13.89
N ARG A 70 -14.47 -15.87 -13.76
CA ARG A 70 -13.08 -15.98 -14.21
C ARG A 70 -12.91 -15.73 -15.71
N SER A 71 -13.87 -16.20 -16.53
CA SER A 71 -13.86 -16.02 -17.98
C SER A 71 -13.78 -14.54 -18.41
N GLN A 72 -14.52 -13.67 -17.73
CA GLN A 72 -14.45 -12.23 -18.00
C GLN A 72 -13.05 -11.67 -17.76
N LEU A 73 -12.36 -12.10 -16.70
CA LEU A 73 -11.00 -11.66 -16.43
C LEU A 73 -10.02 -12.19 -17.48
N ASP A 74 -10.21 -13.42 -17.93
CA ASP A 74 -9.38 -14.03 -18.98
C ASP A 74 -9.56 -13.32 -20.33
N GLU A 75 -10.78 -12.89 -20.67
CA GLU A 75 -11.09 -12.08 -21.85
C GLU A 75 -10.42 -10.71 -21.79
N LEU A 76 -10.53 -10.00 -20.65
CA LEU A 76 -9.89 -8.71 -20.40
C LEU A 76 -8.35 -8.81 -20.51
N LEU A 77 -7.79 -9.91 -19.99
CA LEU A 77 -6.37 -10.18 -20.09
C LEU A 77 -5.95 -10.36 -21.56
N ALA A 78 -6.65 -11.22 -22.31
CA ALA A 78 -6.35 -11.50 -23.70
C ALA A 78 -6.51 -10.25 -24.60
N GLU A 79 -7.49 -9.39 -24.31
CA GLU A 79 -7.66 -8.12 -25.01
C GLU A 79 -6.50 -7.18 -24.72
N THR A 80 -6.09 -7.10 -23.44
CA THR A 80 -4.97 -6.25 -23.02
C THR A 80 -3.66 -6.72 -23.62
N GLU A 81 -3.40 -8.02 -23.68
CA GLU A 81 -2.24 -8.60 -24.33
C GLU A 81 -2.18 -8.24 -25.82
N ARG A 82 -3.30 -8.34 -26.53
CA ARG A 82 -3.41 -7.92 -27.94
C ARG A 82 -3.11 -6.43 -28.11
N ARG A 83 -3.63 -5.58 -27.22
CA ARG A 83 -3.39 -4.13 -27.25
C ARG A 83 -1.92 -3.77 -27.13
N PHE A 84 -1.17 -4.52 -26.32
CA PHE A 84 0.24 -4.26 -26.05
C PHE A 84 1.20 -5.23 -26.77
N MET A 85 0.74 -5.90 -27.84
CA MET A 85 1.56 -6.85 -28.59
C MET A 85 2.77 -6.19 -29.25
N GLU A 86 2.61 -4.96 -29.76
CA GLU A 86 3.65 -4.22 -30.48
C GLU A 86 4.25 -3.06 -29.70
N VAL A 87 3.62 -2.66 -28.58
CA VAL A 87 4.03 -1.49 -27.78
C VAL A 87 4.09 -1.87 -26.31
N ALA A 88 5.17 -1.53 -25.62
CA ALA A 88 5.30 -1.80 -24.20
C ALA A 88 4.20 -1.09 -23.39
N PRO A 89 3.58 -1.76 -22.38
CA PRO A 89 2.58 -1.13 -21.52
C PRO A 89 3.19 0.05 -20.74
N HIS A 90 2.59 1.22 -20.88
CA HIS A 90 2.87 2.39 -20.06
C HIS A 90 2.08 2.33 -18.75
N CYS A 91 2.47 3.16 -17.77
CA CYS A 91 1.76 3.24 -16.50
C CYS A 91 0.34 3.82 -16.70
N PRO A 92 -0.74 3.10 -16.32
CA PRO A 92 -2.08 3.63 -16.42
C PRO A 92 -2.29 4.78 -15.40
N GLU A 93 -3.14 5.75 -15.74
CA GLU A 93 -3.47 6.88 -14.85
C GLU A 93 -4.09 6.44 -13.52
N HIS A 94 -4.84 5.34 -13.54
CA HIS A 94 -5.46 4.77 -12.34
C HIS A 94 -4.48 3.95 -11.47
N TRP A 95 -3.20 3.85 -11.87
CA TRP A 95 -2.19 3.05 -11.16
C TRP A 95 -1.08 3.93 -10.57
N GLY A 96 -0.63 3.61 -9.38
CA GLY A 96 0.47 4.29 -8.72
C GLY A 96 0.65 3.86 -7.27
N GLY A 97 1.46 4.61 -6.56
CA GLY A 97 1.80 4.36 -5.16
C GLY A 97 1.14 5.34 -4.19
N TYR A 98 1.19 4.95 -2.93
CA TYR A 98 0.86 5.82 -1.81
C TYR A 98 2.07 5.92 -0.88
N ARG A 99 2.29 7.12 -0.33
CA ARG A 99 3.27 7.39 0.73
C ARG A 99 2.52 7.65 2.02
N LEU A 100 2.84 6.91 3.07
CA LEU A 100 2.38 7.20 4.42
C LEU A 100 3.38 8.16 5.06
N LEU A 101 2.91 9.32 5.50
CA LEU A 101 3.65 10.32 6.26
C LEU A 101 3.44 10.03 7.74
N PRO A 102 4.44 9.51 8.46
CA PRO A 102 4.24 9.10 9.84
C PRO A 102 3.92 10.28 10.76
N GLU A 103 2.87 10.14 11.55
CA GLU A 103 2.52 11.05 12.65
C GLU A 103 2.63 10.35 14.01
N ARG A 104 2.55 9.00 13.99
CA ARG A 104 2.74 8.16 15.17
C ARG A 104 3.46 6.88 14.80
N ILE A 105 4.42 6.45 15.63
CA ILE A 105 5.14 5.18 15.48
C ILE A 105 5.20 4.51 16.84
N GLU A 106 4.66 3.29 16.96
CA GLU A 106 4.76 2.47 18.16
C GLU A 106 5.69 1.28 17.91
N PHE A 107 6.68 1.12 18.75
CA PHE A 107 7.54 -0.06 18.84
C PHE A 107 7.07 -0.92 20.01
N TRP A 108 6.68 -2.14 19.69
CA TRP A 108 6.20 -3.12 20.68
C TRP A 108 7.16 -4.29 20.76
N GLN A 109 7.46 -4.74 22.00
CA GLN A 109 8.24 -5.93 22.28
C GLN A 109 7.47 -6.83 23.24
N GLY A 110 7.28 -8.11 22.85
CA GLY A 110 6.69 -9.14 23.70
C GLY A 110 7.54 -9.38 24.95
N ARG A 111 6.86 -9.55 26.09
CA ARG A 111 7.46 -9.89 27.39
C ARG A 111 6.56 -10.85 28.13
N ALA A 112 7.15 -11.60 29.08
CA ALA A 112 6.42 -12.49 29.98
C ALA A 112 5.31 -11.76 30.73
N SER A 113 4.29 -12.51 31.12
CA SER A 113 3.16 -12.02 31.94
C SER A 113 2.40 -10.85 31.32
N ARG A 114 2.45 -10.71 29.98
CA ARG A 114 1.83 -9.61 29.21
C ARG A 114 2.34 -8.20 29.55
N LEU A 115 3.45 -8.09 30.28
CA LEU A 115 4.07 -6.81 30.61
C LEU A 115 4.99 -6.33 29.48
N HIS A 116 4.39 -6.11 28.32
CA HIS A 116 5.08 -5.78 27.09
C HIS A 116 5.72 -4.39 27.12
N ASP A 117 6.89 -4.24 26.47
CA ASP A 117 7.46 -2.92 26.26
C ASP A 117 6.75 -2.24 25.09
N ARG A 118 6.32 -1.00 25.31
CA ARG A 118 5.68 -0.17 24.28
C ARG A 118 6.29 1.22 24.30
N LEU A 119 7.06 1.53 23.25
CA LEU A 119 7.61 2.86 23.02
C LEU A 119 6.83 3.53 21.90
N ASN A 120 6.20 4.64 22.21
CA ASN A 120 5.40 5.43 21.28
C ASN A 120 6.12 6.73 20.93
N TYR A 121 6.16 7.04 19.66
CA TYR A 121 6.64 8.32 19.15
C TYR A 121 5.46 9.04 18.51
N ARG A 122 5.24 10.29 18.89
CA ARG A 122 4.24 11.19 18.33
C ARG A 122 4.91 12.39 17.71
N LEU A 123 4.50 12.77 16.51
CA LEU A 123 4.98 13.99 15.86
C LEU A 123 4.13 15.18 16.35
N GLU A 124 4.76 16.10 17.07
CA GLU A 124 4.15 17.35 17.56
C GLU A 124 5.06 18.51 17.21
N ASP A 125 4.50 19.54 16.58
CA ASP A 125 5.24 20.75 16.20
C ASP A 125 6.57 20.47 15.46
N ALA A 126 6.52 19.51 14.51
CA ALA A 126 7.66 19.02 13.71
C ALA A 126 8.76 18.32 14.54
N ALA A 127 8.52 17.96 15.78
CA ALA A 127 9.43 17.22 16.65
C ALA A 127 8.82 15.89 17.13
N TRP A 128 9.66 14.85 17.22
CA TRP A 128 9.20 13.57 17.74
C TRP A 128 9.26 13.55 19.26
N GLN A 129 8.09 13.38 19.88
CA GLN A 129 7.95 13.16 21.33
C GLN A 129 7.93 11.66 21.60
N ARG A 130 8.80 11.21 22.51
CA ARG A 130 8.88 9.79 22.90
C ARG A 130 8.23 9.59 24.26
N GLU A 131 7.36 8.62 24.33
CA GLU A 131 6.66 8.22 25.56
C GLU A 131 6.65 6.69 25.72
N ARG A 132 6.43 6.20 26.93
CA ARG A 132 6.22 4.78 27.20
C ARG A 132 4.76 4.56 27.51
N LEU A 133 4.14 3.60 26.83
CA LEU A 133 2.76 3.19 27.11
C LEU A 133 2.74 1.99 28.03
N ALA A 134 1.73 1.93 28.90
CA ALA A 134 1.42 0.72 29.65
C ALA A 134 0.99 -0.40 28.68
N PRO A 135 1.33 -1.68 28.98
CA PRO A 135 0.92 -2.82 28.16
C PRO A 135 -0.58 -3.09 28.22
#